data_470c7eda4107091a0c69a1dde45990b7
#
_entry.id   470c7eda4107091a0c69a1dde45990b7
#
_cell.length_a   1.000
_cell.length_b   1.000
_cell.length_c   1.000
_cell.angle_alpha   90.00
_cell.angle_beta   90.00
_cell.angle_gamma   90.00
#
_symmetry.space_group_name_H-M   'P 1'
#
loop_
_entity.id
_entity.type
_entity.pdbx_description
1 polymer ?
#
loop_
_entity_poly.entity_id
_entity_poly.type
_entity_poly.pdbx_seq_one_letter_code
_entity_poly.pdbx_strand_id
1 'polypeptide(L)'
;MQPIIGENRTVRDHRAYLLMSTERWTHTCVRHNVPCPKMVQLSSDGIGVMSKTTVNDVSTGSGPERAADAPRAVGGSRAFAILLVITGAAGLLAAWVITLDKNKILEAKLAGKTFTPGCSVNPIVSCGSVMESKQAAAFGFPNPWLGLVCYGIVICVGMSLLARARFPRWYWLTFNFGTLFGVGFCTWLQFQSLYRINALCLWCSLAWVATITMFWYVTSFNIRNDFLRAPRWLKSFFGEFTWVVPVTHCGIIAMLILTRWGSQLWA
;
A
#
# COMPACT_ATOMS: atom_id res chain seq x y z
N MET A 1 0.31 -70.27 -19.39
CA MET A 1 0.39 -68.94 -20.01
C MET A 1 -0.92 -68.22 -19.75
N GLN A 2 -0.96 -67.41 -18.78
CA GLN A 2 -2.13 -66.49 -18.51
C GLN A 2 -1.66 -65.04 -18.64
N PRO A 3 -2.36 -64.15 -19.32
CA PRO A 3 -2.11 -62.73 -19.29
C PRO A 3 -2.83 -62.09 -18.10
N ILE A 4 -2.08 -61.34 -17.32
CA ILE A 4 -2.52 -60.53 -16.21
C ILE A 4 -3.16 -59.25 -16.79
N ILE A 5 -4.46 -59.05 -16.60
CA ILE A 5 -5.14 -57.78 -16.87
C ILE A 5 -5.07 -56.98 -15.58
N GLY A 6 -4.12 -56.07 -15.52
CA GLY A 6 -4.05 -55.02 -14.49
C GLY A 6 -5.05 -53.92 -14.76
N GLU A 7 -6.23 -54.02 -14.21
CA GLU A 7 -7.27 -52.97 -14.31
C GLU A 7 -6.93 -51.79 -13.44
N ASN A 8 -6.91 -50.66 -14.08
CA ASN A 8 -6.40 -49.38 -13.64
C ASN A 8 -7.25 -48.80 -12.46
N ARG A 9 -6.87 -49.09 -11.22
CA ARG A 9 -7.54 -48.55 -9.99
C ARG A 9 -7.51 -47.01 -9.89
N THR A 10 -6.56 -46.38 -10.50
CA THR A 10 -6.38 -44.92 -10.40
C THR A 10 -7.44 -44.10 -11.11
N VAL A 11 -8.08 -44.60 -12.16
CA VAL A 11 -9.14 -43.91 -12.90
C VAL A 11 -10.49 -43.95 -12.16
N ARG A 12 -10.73 -45.02 -11.40
CA ARG A 12 -11.98 -45.20 -10.64
C ARG A 12 -12.00 -44.30 -9.40
N ASP A 13 -10.88 -44.11 -8.74
CA ASP A 13 -10.76 -43.25 -7.56
C ASP A 13 -10.90 -41.76 -7.93
N HIS A 14 -10.37 -41.33 -9.08
CA HIS A 14 -10.56 -39.94 -9.56
C HIS A 14 -12.02 -39.59 -9.88
N ARG A 15 -12.80 -40.54 -10.39
CA ARG A 15 -14.25 -40.32 -10.63
C ARG A 15 -15.03 -40.21 -9.32
N ALA A 16 -14.72 -41.02 -8.34
CA ALA A 16 -15.35 -41.00 -7.03
C ALA A 16 -15.05 -39.67 -6.29
N TYR A 17 -13.81 -39.16 -6.38
CA TYR A 17 -13.45 -37.85 -5.80
C TYR A 17 -14.16 -36.67 -6.46
N LEU A 18 -14.34 -36.69 -7.79
CA LEU A 18 -15.04 -35.64 -8.52
C LEU A 18 -16.54 -35.63 -8.20
N LEU A 19 -17.18 -36.77 -8.03
CA LEU A 19 -18.61 -36.87 -7.69
C LEU A 19 -18.89 -36.45 -6.24
N MET A 20 -18.02 -36.80 -5.28
CA MET A 20 -18.13 -36.32 -3.89
C MET A 20 -17.86 -34.83 -3.75
N SER A 21 -17.05 -34.24 -4.60
CA SER A 21 -16.79 -32.80 -4.62
C SER A 21 -17.99 -32.01 -5.10
N THR A 22 -18.71 -32.48 -6.12
CA THR A 22 -19.88 -31.78 -6.69
C THR A 22 -21.09 -31.76 -5.77
N GLU A 23 -21.38 -32.85 -5.05
CA GLU A 23 -22.49 -32.87 -4.08
C GLU A 23 -22.25 -31.93 -2.89
N ARG A 24 -21.03 -31.82 -2.41
CA ARG A 24 -20.71 -30.91 -1.31
C ARG A 24 -20.85 -29.44 -1.72
N TRP A 25 -20.55 -29.09 -2.97
CA TRP A 25 -20.69 -27.71 -3.49
C TRP A 25 -22.15 -27.32 -3.70
N THR A 26 -23.01 -28.20 -4.18
CA THR A 26 -24.44 -27.90 -4.39
C THR A 26 -25.16 -27.63 -3.07
N HIS A 27 -24.83 -28.35 -1.99
CA HIS A 27 -25.38 -28.09 -0.65
C HIS A 27 -24.93 -26.73 -0.06
N THR A 28 -23.76 -26.29 -0.40
CA THR A 28 -23.24 -24.99 0.08
C THR A 28 -23.89 -23.82 -0.64
N CYS A 29 -24.12 -23.94 -1.95
CA CYS A 29 -24.81 -22.91 -2.74
C CYS A 29 -26.25 -22.68 -2.29
N VAL A 30 -27.00 -23.76 -1.99
CA VAL A 30 -28.40 -23.68 -1.55
C VAL A 30 -28.49 -23.04 -0.15
N ARG A 31 -27.53 -23.28 0.73
CA ARG A 31 -27.56 -22.78 2.10
C ARG A 31 -27.21 -21.28 2.22
N HIS A 32 -26.48 -20.71 1.26
CA HIS A 32 -26.02 -19.33 1.29
C HIS A 32 -26.63 -18.41 0.24
N ASN A 33 -27.62 -18.91 -0.52
CA ASN A 33 -28.34 -18.14 -1.56
C ASN A 33 -27.39 -17.43 -2.57
N VAL A 34 -26.30 -18.10 -2.95
CA VAL A 34 -25.32 -17.61 -3.91
C VAL A 34 -25.60 -18.25 -5.28
N PRO A 35 -25.65 -17.50 -6.39
CA PRO A 35 -25.86 -18.06 -7.72
C PRO A 35 -24.72 -19.02 -8.10
N CYS A 36 -25.04 -20.31 -8.25
CA CYS A 36 -24.09 -21.30 -8.73
C CYS A 36 -23.77 -21.07 -10.21
N PRO A 37 -22.48 -21.15 -10.63
CA PRO A 37 -22.14 -21.14 -12.04
C PRO A 37 -22.71 -22.39 -12.71
N LYS A 38 -23.47 -22.21 -13.79
CA LYS A 38 -23.99 -23.32 -14.60
C LYS A 38 -22.80 -24.07 -15.21
N MET A 39 -22.55 -25.29 -14.76
CA MET A 39 -21.64 -26.20 -15.45
C MET A 39 -22.25 -26.55 -16.80
N VAL A 40 -21.55 -26.27 -17.88
CA VAL A 40 -21.89 -26.75 -19.22
C VAL A 40 -21.63 -28.26 -19.21
N GLN A 41 -22.70 -29.04 -19.19
CA GLN A 41 -22.66 -30.49 -19.41
C GLN A 41 -22.29 -30.74 -20.87
N LEU A 42 -21.10 -31.19 -21.12
CA LEU A 42 -20.72 -31.76 -22.41
C LEU A 42 -21.38 -33.12 -22.54
N SER A 43 -22.53 -33.13 -23.24
CA SER A 43 -23.16 -34.38 -23.66
C SER A 43 -22.32 -35.00 -24.78
N SER A 44 -21.87 -36.21 -24.54
CA SER A 44 -21.20 -37.08 -25.54
C SER A 44 -22.25 -37.89 -26.30
N ASP A 45 -23.05 -37.25 -27.17
CA ASP A 45 -23.82 -37.98 -28.18
C ASP A 45 -23.86 -37.17 -29.46
N GLY A 46 -23.56 -37.89 -30.52
CA GLY A 46 -23.23 -37.37 -31.85
C GLY A 46 -24.36 -36.72 -32.61
N ILE A 47 -23.90 -35.96 -33.58
CA ILE A 47 -24.47 -35.65 -34.91
C ILE A 47 -26.03 -35.59 -34.98
N GLY A 48 -26.55 -34.38 -35.20
CA GLY A 48 -27.93 -34.25 -35.63
C GLY A 48 -28.51 -32.83 -35.61
N VAL A 49 -28.48 -32.19 -36.77
CA VAL A 49 -29.50 -31.29 -37.32
C VAL A 49 -29.87 -30.01 -36.55
N MET A 50 -29.54 -28.89 -37.20
CA MET A 50 -30.12 -27.55 -36.99
C MET A 50 -31.61 -27.60 -36.98
N SER A 51 -32.24 -27.17 -35.89
CA SER A 51 -33.65 -26.72 -35.88
C SER A 51 -33.70 -25.30 -35.31
N LYS A 52 -34.09 -24.39 -36.16
CA LYS A 52 -34.47 -23.00 -35.85
C LYS A 52 -35.76 -23.03 -35.03
N THR A 53 -35.70 -22.75 -33.78
CA THR A 53 -36.89 -22.47 -32.97
C THR A 53 -36.85 -21.02 -32.54
N THR A 54 -37.72 -20.23 -33.17
CA THR A 54 -38.14 -18.91 -32.70
C THR A 54 -38.87 -19.07 -31.39
N VAL A 55 -38.34 -18.52 -30.30
CA VAL A 55 -39.09 -18.38 -29.07
C VAL A 55 -39.53 -16.93 -28.96
N ASN A 56 -40.83 -16.75 -29.19
CA ASN A 56 -41.52 -15.51 -28.89
C ASN A 56 -41.57 -15.24 -27.39
N ASP A 57 -41.40 -14.00 -27.06
CA ASP A 57 -41.90 -13.20 -25.95
C ASP A 57 -42.48 -13.92 -24.73
N VAL A 58 -41.78 -13.84 -23.61
CA VAL A 58 -42.41 -13.61 -22.33
C VAL A 58 -41.71 -12.39 -21.68
N SER A 59 -42.34 -11.25 -21.90
CA SER A 59 -42.11 -10.03 -21.16
C SER A 59 -42.65 -10.23 -19.72
N THR A 60 -41.74 -10.46 -18.77
CA THR A 60 -41.98 -10.14 -17.37
C THR A 60 -40.84 -9.23 -16.91
N GLY A 61 -41.22 -7.98 -16.75
CA GLY A 61 -40.37 -6.92 -16.28
C GLY A 61 -39.87 -7.21 -14.86
N SER A 62 -38.58 -7.38 -14.76
CA SER A 62 -37.80 -7.09 -13.58
C SER A 62 -36.50 -6.48 -14.10
N GLY A 63 -36.47 -5.14 -14.07
CA GLY A 63 -35.38 -4.34 -14.60
C GLY A 63 -34.04 -4.66 -13.91
N PRO A 64 -32.92 -4.42 -14.59
CA PRO A 64 -31.58 -4.53 -14.02
C PRO A 64 -31.27 -3.28 -13.15
N GLU A 65 -32.06 -3.07 -12.07
CA GLU A 65 -31.94 -1.85 -11.23
C GLU A 65 -31.12 -2.06 -9.97
N ARG A 66 -30.36 -3.13 -9.83
CA ARG A 66 -29.48 -3.36 -8.67
C ARG A 66 -27.98 -3.57 -8.99
N ALA A 67 -27.56 -3.39 -10.22
CA ALA A 67 -26.14 -3.49 -10.55
C ALA A 67 -25.38 -2.13 -10.50
N ALA A 68 -26.09 -1.01 -10.28
CA ALA A 68 -25.51 0.33 -10.32
C ALA A 68 -24.83 0.78 -9.04
N ASP A 69 -24.98 0.08 -7.92
CA ASP A 69 -24.50 0.55 -6.59
C ASP A 69 -23.34 -0.28 -5.99
N ALA A 70 -22.72 -1.16 -6.75
CA ALA A 70 -21.51 -1.79 -6.27
C ALA A 70 -20.38 -0.74 -6.20
N PRO A 71 -19.76 -0.50 -5.02
CA PRO A 71 -18.72 0.49 -4.88
C PRO A 71 -17.59 0.19 -5.87
N ARG A 72 -17.31 1.14 -6.77
CA ARG A 72 -16.31 1.00 -7.83
C ARG A 72 -14.94 0.74 -7.18
N ALA A 73 -14.48 -0.51 -7.19
CA ALA A 73 -13.18 -0.89 -6.69
C ALA A 73 -12.11 -0.68 -7.77
N VAL A 74 -11.07 0.08 -7.43
CA VAL A 74 -9.97 0.44 -8.34
C VAL A 74 -8.65 -0.12 -7.82
N GLY A 75 -7.87 -0.73 -8.71
CA GLY A 75 -6.50 -1.15 -8.46
C GLY A 75 -5.49 -0.14 -8.99
N GLY A 76 -4.29 -0.13 -8.43
CA GLY A 76 -3.18 0.70 -8.91
C GLY A 76 -2.40 0.04 -10.07
N SER A 77 -1.65 0.86 -10.83
CA SER A 77 -0.68 0.34 -11.78
C SER A 77 0.48 -0.37 -11.07
N ARG A 78 1.19 -1.27 -11.76
CA ARG A 78 2.38 -1.94 -11.19
C ARG A 78 3.44 -0.93 -10.75
N ALA A 79 3.69 0.12 -11.53
CA ALA A 79 4.65 1.16 -11.18
C ALA A 79 4.28 1.89 -9.90
N PHE A 80 2.99 2.22 -9.72
CA PHE A 80 2.49 2.83 -8.48
C PHE A 80 2.61 1.89 -7.28
N ALA A 81 2.30 0.61 -7.46
CA ALA A 81 2.47 -0.39 -6.40
C ALA A 81 3.93 -0.56 -5.98
N ILE A 82 4.87 -0.63 -6.94
CA ILE A 82 6.32 -0.69 -6.69
C ILE A 82 6.79 0.57 -5.97
N LEU A 83 6.32 1.75 -6.37
CA LEU A 83 6.65 3.01 -5.71
C LEU A 83 6.23 2.98 -4.23
N LEU A 84 5.01 2.50 -3.91
CA LEU A 84 4.56 2.37 -2.53
C LEU A 84 5.44 1.39 -1.72
N VAL A 85 5.85 0.27 -2.33
CA VAL A 85 6.74 -0.69 -1.66
C VAL A 85 8.11 -0.07 -1.41
N ILE A 86 8.70 0.62 -2.38
CA ILE A 86 10.03 1.24 -2.25
C ILE A 86 10.00 2.36 -1.20
N THR A 87 9.02 3.28 -1.29
CA THR A 87 8.91 4.39 -0.33
C THR A 87 8.56 3.89 1.07
N GLY A 88 7.68 2.88 1.17
CA GLY A 88 7.36 2.22 2.42
C GLY A 88 8.58 1.52 3.03
N ALA A 89 9.37 0.79 2.24
CA ALA A 89 10.58 0.12 2.70
C ALA A 89 11.66 1.11 3.14
N ALA A 90 11.87 2.22 2.40
CA ALA A 90 12.81 3.27 2.78
C ALA A 90 12.42 3.94 4.10
N GLY A 91 11.13 4.28 4.27
CA GLY A 91 10.62 4.85 5.51
C GLY A 91 10.67 3.86 6.68
N LEU A 92 10.35 2.58 6.44
CA LEU A 92 10.44 1.52 7.45
C LEU A 92 11.88 1.32 7.90
N LEU A 93 12.84 1.27 6.97
CA LEU A 93 14.27 1.18 7.29
C LEU A 93 14.73 2.36 8.14
N ALA A 94 14.34 3.57 7.77
CA ALA A 94 14.66 4.77 8.55
C ALA A 94 14.10 4.68 9.97
N ALA A 95 12.81 4.35 10.12
CA ALA A 95 12.16 4.19 11.41
C ALA A 95 12.79 3.08 12.25
N TRP A 96 13.19 1.98 11.62
CA TRP A 96 13.87 0.85 12.28
C TRP A 96 15.23 1.26 12.85
N VAL A 97 16.10 1.87 12.01
CA VAL A 97 17.42 2.30 12.45
C VAL A 97 17.32 3.33 13.58
N ILE A 98 16.43 4.33 13.44
CA ILE A 98 16.23 5.35 14.49
C ILE A 98 15.76 4.69 15.80
N THR A 99 14.89 3.67 15.72
CA THR A 99 14.41 2.93 16.92
C THR A 99 15.57 2.21 17.61
N LEU A 100 16.40 1.50 16.84
CA LEU A 100 17.56 0.79 17.39
C LEU A 100 18.56 1.74 18.05
N ASP A 101 18.90 2.84 17.38
CA ASP A 101 19.86 3.82 17.91
C ASP A 101 19.30 4.53 19.15
N LYS A 102 17.99 4.84 19.17
CA LYS A 102 17.34 5.42 20.35
C LYS A 102 17.38 4.47 21.55
N ASN A 103 17.16 3.17 21.35
CA ASN A 103 17.26 2.17 22.40
C ASN A 103 18.69 2.08 22.93
N LYS A 104 19.71 2.06 22.05
CA LYS A 104 21.12 2.08 22.46
C LYS A 104 21.50 3.33 23.27
N ILE A 105 20.98 4.52 22.87
CA ILE A 105 21.17 5.76 23.64
C ILE A 105 20.59 5.61 25.05
N LEU A 106 19.38 5.03 25.15
CA LEU A 106 18.71 4.86 26.43
C LEU A 106 19.45 3.85 27.33
N GLU A 107 19.85 2.72 26.78
CA GLU A 107 20.64 1.69 27.48
C GLU A 107 21.98 2.26 27.97
N ALA A 108 22.68 3.01 27.13
CA ALA A 108 23.95 3.67 27.51
C ALA A 108 23.76 4.66 28.66
N LYS A 109 22.69 5.47 28.62
CA LYS A 109 22.35 6.40 29.71
C LYS A 109 22.07 5.68 31.03
N LEU A 110 21.33 4.57 30.98
CA LEU A 110 21.07 3.75 32.17
C LEU A 110 22.34 3.13 32.76
N ALA A 111 23.33 2.82 31.89
CA ALA A 111 24.62 2.28 32.29
C ALA A 111 25.66 3.38 32.65
N GLY A 112 25.26 4.66 32.71
CA GLY A 112 26.18 5.79 32.96
C GLY A 112 27.24 6.02 31.84
N LYS A 113 26.94 5.51 30.61
CA LYS A 113 27.80 5.62 29.43
C LYS A 113 27.20 6.56 28.40
N THR A 114 28.01 7.03 27.47
CA THR A 114 27.57 7.80 26.29
C THR A 114 27.61 6.92 25.05
N PHE A 115 26.56 6.98 24.23
CA PHE A 115 26.52 6.34 22.92
C PHE A 115 26.23 7.40 21.86
N THR A 116 27.07 7.46 20.83
CA THR A 116 26.90 8.36 19.68
C THR A 116 26.50 7.54 18.45
N PRO A 117 25.30 7.77 17.87
CA PRO A 117 24.89 7.11 16.64
C PRO A 117 25.86 7.38 15.50
N GLY A 118 26.09 6.39 14.61
CA GLY A 118 27.00 6.51 13.48
C GLY A 118 26.62 7.55 12.41
N CYS A 119 25.39 8.06 12.45
CA CYS A 119 24.92 9.16 11.60
C CYS A 119 25.18 10.56 12.21
N SER A 120 25.88 10.67 13.32
CA SER A 120 26.31 11.93 13.92
C SER A 120 27.74 12.24 13.44
N VAL A 121 27.83 13.03 12.36
CA VAL A 121 29.11 13.35 11.68
C VAL A 121 29.70 14.64 12.20
N ASN A 122 28.89 15.66 12.46
CA ASN A 122 29.27 16.96 12.97
C ASN A 122 28.16 17.53 13.87
N PRO A 123 28.33 18.66 14.57
CA PRO A 123 27.32 19.23 15.47
C PRO A 123 25.99 19.53 14.81
N ILE A 124 25.97 19.79 13.49
CA ILE A 124 24.75 20.07 12.72
C ILE A 124 24.12 18.76 12.23
N VAL A 125 24.91 17.85 11.64
CA VAL A 125 24.44 16.53 11.21
C VAL A 125 24.60 15.58 12.39
N SER A 126 23.59 15.57 13.27
CA SER A 126 23.59 14.81 14.52
C SER A 126 22.24 14.11 14.74
N CYS A 127 22.21 12.81 14.49
CA CYS A 127 21.05 12.00 14.82
C CYS A 127 20.79 11.93 16.34
N GLY A 128 21.85 11.88 17.14
CA GLY A 128 21.75 11.83 18.59
C GLY A 128 20.98 13.01 19.17
N SER A 129 21.35 14.23 18.81
CA SER A 129 20.69 15.45 19.27
C SER A 129 19.19 15.47 18.92
N VAL A 130 18.82 15.00 17.72
CA VAL A 130 17.40 14.90 17.31
C VAL A 130 16.67 13.83 18.11
N MET A 131 17.28 12.65 18.30
CA MET A 131 16.65 11.53 19.02
C MET A 131 16.47 11.80 20.51
N GLU A 132 17.34 12.61 21.12
CA GLU A 132 17.26 12.98 22.54
C GLU A 132 16.32 14.15 22.82
N SER A 133 15.88 14.85 21.78
CA SER A 133 14.95 15.97 21.90
C SER A 133 13.58 15.54 22.42
N LYS A 134 12.88 16.47 23.11
CA LYS A 134 11.50 16.24 23.55
C LYS A 134 10.55 15.97 22.37
N GLN A 135 10.84 16.58 21.22
CA GLN A 135 10.08 16.44 19.98
C GLN A 135 10.18 15.01 19.39
N ALA A 136 11.21 14.24 19.74
CA ALA A 136 11.35 12.85 19.32
C ALA A 136 10.35 11.88 19.99
N ALA A 137 9.53 12.39 20.93
CA ALA A 137 8.47 11.66 21.62
C ALA A 137 7.21 12.54 21.73
N ALA A 138 6.72 13.07 20.61
CA ALA A 138 5.62 14.04 20.55
C ALA A 138 4.30 13.50 21.14
N PHE A 139 4.08 12.19 21.08
CA PHE A 139 2.87 11.53 21.59
C PHE A 139 3.09 10.80 22.94
N GLY A 140 4.18 11.09 23.65
CA GLY A 140 4.53 10.41 24.89
C GLY A 140 5.28 9.08 24.70
N PHE A 141 5.43 8.62 23.47
CA PHE A 141 6.24 7.48 23.06
C PHE A 141 7.15 7.85 21.87
N PRO A 142 8.22 7.08 21.57
CA PRO A 142 9.12 7.38 20.48
C PRO A 142 8.41 7.46 19.12
N ASN A 143 8.53 8.60 18.43
CA ASN A 143 7.92 8.82 17.10
C ASN A 143 8.25 7.73 16.06
N PRO A 144 9.45 7.12 16.01
CA PRO A 144 9.76 6.05 15.08
C PRO A 144 8.84 4.83 15.18
N TRP A 145 8.24 4.55 16.34
CA TRP A 145 7.28 3.45 16.48
C TRP A 145 6.03 3.66 15.63
N LEU A 146 5.56 4.90 15.57
CA LEU A 146 4.48 5.25 14.64
C LEU A 146 4.89 5.02 13.19
N GLY A 147 6.15 5.37 12.84
CA GLY A 147 6.72 5.11 11.53
C GLY A 147 6.75 3.63 11.18
N LEU A 148 7.18 2.74 12.11
CA LEU A 148 7.20 1.30 11.90
C LEU A 148 5.82 0.76 11.51
N VAL A 149 4.77 1.16 12.24
CA VAL A 149 3.39 0.73 11.96
C VAL A 149 2.91 1.30 10.62
N CYS A 150 3.03 2.61 10.42
CA CYS A 150 2.50 3.28 9.22
C CYS A 150 3.19 2.83 7.94
N TYR A 151 4.52 2.73 7.91
CA TYR A 151 5.23 2.24 6.72
C TYR A 151 4.98 0.75 6.46
N GLY A 152 4.79 -0.06 7.50
CA GLY A 152 4.35 -1.45 7.37
C GLY A 152 3.01 -1.56 6.65
N ILE A 153 2.04 -0.72 7.01
CA ILE A 153 0.74 -0.63 6.32
C ILE A 153 0.93 -0.24 4.84
N VAL A 154 1.78 0.73 4.55
CA VAL A 154 2.08 1.16 3.17
C VAL A 154 2.64 0.01 2.33
N ILE A 155 3.59 -0.75 2.88
CA ILE A 155 4.16 -1.93 2.20
C ILE A 155 3.06 -2.97 1.96
N CYS A 156 2.21 -3.26 2.94
CA CYS A 156 1.09 -4.19 2.77
C CYS A 156 0.14 -3.76 1.66
N VAL A 157 -0.19 -2.46 1.57
CA VAL A 157 -1.01 -1.91 0.49
C VAL A 157 -0.31 -2.08 -0.86
N GLY A 158 0.97 -1.73 -0.96
CA GLY A 158 1.77 -1.89 -2.17
C GLY A 158 1.84 -3.34 -2.64
N MET A 159 2.10 -4.28 -1.73
CA MET A 159 2.13 -5.73 -2.02
C MET A 159 0.76 -6.25 -2.46
N SER A 160 -0.33 -5.81 -1.82
CA SER A 160 -1.69 -6.16 -2.22
C SER A 160 -2.01 -5.69 -3.65
N LEU A 161 -1.55 -4.49 -4.02
CA LEU A 161 -1.72 -3.97 -5.39
C LEU A 161 -0.89 -4.77 -6.41
N LEU A 162 0.32 -5.23 -6.06
CA LEU A 162 1.11 -6.15 -6.90
C LEU A 162 0.39 -7.48 -7.12
N ALA A 163 -0.31 -7.97 -6.10
CA ALA A 163 -1.20 -9.13 -6.18
C ALA A 163 -2.54 -8.83 -6.90
N ARG A 164 -2.67 -7.65 -7.56
CA ARG A 164 -3.86 -7.20 -8.32
C ARG A 164 -5.11 -6.98 -7.47
N ALA A 165 -4.97 -6.70 -6.17
CA ALA A 165 -6.07 -6.30 -5.33
C ALA A 165 -6.71 -4.98 -5.82
N ARG A 166 -8.02 -4.86 -5.61
CA ARG A 166 -8.79 -3.65 -5.91
C ARG A 166 -9.48 -3.18 -4.65
N PHE A 167 -9.39 -1.90 -4.37
CA PHE A 167 -9.95 -1.31 -3.16
C PHE A 167 -11.08 -0.32 -3.49
N PRO A 168 -12.10 -0.21 -2.64
CA PRO A 168 -13.18 0.74 -2.80
C PRO A 168 -12.72 2.17 -2.52
N ARG A 169 -13.51 3.16 -2.94
CA ARG A 169 -13.21 4.59 -2.80
C ARG A 169 -12.89 4.99 -1.36
N TRP A 170 -13.67 4.52 -0.39
CA TRP A 170 -13.46 4.88 1.02
C TRP A 170 -12.08 4.50 1.53
N TYR A 171 -11.58 3.31 1.13
CA TYR A 171 -10.25 2.83 1.49
C TYR A 171 -9.15 3.78 0.98
N TRP A 172 -9.24 4.20 -0.29
CA TRP A 172 -8.28 5.13 -0.88
C TRP A 172 -8.30 6.50 -0.24
N LEU A 173 -9.47 7.00 0.14
CA LEU A 173 -9.60 8.27 0.86
C LEU A 173 -9.01 8.19 2.27
N THR A 174 -9.27 7.11 3.00
CA THR A 174 -8.68 6.87 4.33
C THR A 174 -7.16 6.73 4.24
N PHE A 175 -6.67 6.00 3.23
CA PHE A 175 -5.24 5.86 2.99
C PHE A 175 -4.59 7.22 2.66
N ASN A 176 -5.23 8.04 1.84
CA ASN A 176 -4.75 9.40 1.55
C ASN A 176 -4.77 10.30 2.78
N PHE A 177 -5.79 10.20 3.62
CA PHE A 177 -5.83 10.94 4.89
C PHE A 177 -4.67 10.52 5.82
N GLY A 178 -4.37 9.23 5.90
CA GLY A 178 -3.20 8.74 6.63
C GLY A 178 -1.87 9.29 6.10
N THR A 179 -1.70 9.34 4.77
CA THR A 179 -0.50 9.92 4.16
C THR A 179 -0.42 11.45 4.33
N LEU A 180 -1.57 12.13 4.35
CA LEU A 180 -1.66 13.56 4.67
C LEU A 180 -1.23 13.85 6.11
N PHE A 181 -1.70 13.04 7.06
CA PHE A 181 -1.25 13.11 8.44
C PHE A 181 0.27 12.89 8.53
N GLY A 182 0.77 11.88 7.82
CA GLY A 182 2.22 11.58 7.76
C GLY A 182 3.05 12.76 7.26
N VAL A 183 2.66 13.38 6.14
CA VAL A 183 3.41 14.53 5.59
C VAL A 183 3.29 15.76 6.48
N GLY A 184 2.13 16.01 7.08
CA GLY A 184 1.93 17.10 8.04
C GLY A 184 2.82 16.93 9.28
N PHE A 185 2.88 15.73 9.83
CA PHE A 185 3.75 15.41 10.97
C PHE A 185 5.23 15.51 10.60
N CYS A 186 5.64 15.02 9.43
CA CYS A 186 6.99 15.18 8.91
C CYS A 186 7.36 16.67 8.75
N THR A 187 6.47 17.50 8.20
CA THR A 187 6.70 18.95 8.04
C THR A 187 6.87 19.64 9.39
N TRP A 188 6.07 19.27 10.39
CA TRP A 188 6.26 19.75 11.74
C TRP A 188 7.60 19.35 12.33
N LEU A 189 8.02 18.09 12.15
CA LEU A 189 9.33 17.61 12.60
C LEU A 189 10.48 18.31 11.88
N GLN A 190 10.34 18.62 10.57
CA GLN A 190 11.30 19.40 9.81
C GLN A 190 11.49 20.80 10.42
N PHE A 191 10.38 21.48 10.72
CA PHE A 191 10.42 22.78 11.38
C PHE A 191 11.12 22.71 12.74
N GLN A 192 10.82 21.69 13.54
CA GLN A 192 11.49 21.48 14.84
C GLN A 192 12.99 21.24 14.67
N SER A 193 13.39 20.41 13.71
CA SER A 193 14.79 20.11 13.40
C SER A 193 15.58 21.37 12.99
N LEU A 194 15.03 22.17 12.07
CA LEU A 194 15.72 23.33 11.51
C LEU A 194 15.79 24.52 12.49
N TYR A 195 14.71 24.76 13.24
CA TYR A 195 14.56 26.03 13.98
C TYR A 195 14.57 25.90 15.50
N ARG A 196 14.39 24.70 16.05
CA ARG A 196 14.32 24.47 17.50
C ARG A 196 15.48 23.63 18.00
N ILE A 197 15.76 22.54 17.32
CA ILE A 197 16.83 21.58 17.71
C ILE A 197 18.16 22.03 17.12
N ASN A 198 18.15 22.68 15.95
CA ASN A 198 19.33 23.07 15.16
C ASN A 198 20.24 21.89 14.81
N ALA A 199 19.65 20.73 14.54
CA ALA A 199 20.34 19.52 14.11
C ALA A 199 19.55 18.78 13.05
N LEU A 200 20.26 18.19 12.09
CA LEU A 200 19.72 17.40 10.99
C LEU A 200 20.02 15.92 11.22
N CYS A 201 19.01 15.08 11.12
CA CYS A 201 19.14 13.63 11.17
C CYS A 201 18.99 13.04 9.77
N LEU A 202 19.99 12.34 9.26
CA LEU A 202 19.99 11.75 7.92
C LEU A 202 18.87 10.72 7.74
N TRP A 203 18.63 9.86 8.73
CA TRP A 203 17.55 8.89 8.68
C TRP A 203 16.17 9.55 8.71
N CYS A 204 16.03 10.64 9.46
CA CYS A 204 14.81 11.44 9.43
C CYS A 204 14.59 12.05 8.05
N SER A 205 15.62 12.56 7.40
CA SER A 205 15.53 13.12 6.04
C SER A 205 15.10 12.07 5.02
N LEU A 206 15.59 10.83 5.13
CA LEU A 206 15.13 9.72 4.30
C LEU A 206 13.64 9.45 4.51
N ALA A 207 13.16 9.44 5.76
CA ALA A 207 11.75 9.26 6.07
C ALA A 207 10.88 10.41 5.50
N TRP A 208 11.39 11.67 5.53
CA TRP A 208 10.68 12.82 4.94
C TRP A 208 10.51 12.66 3.43
N VAL A 209 11.58 12.35 2.71
CA VAL A 209 11.54 12.15 1.25
C VAL A 209 10.57 11.02 0.89
N ALA A 210 10.64 9.90 1.60
CA ALA A 210 9.75 8.76 1.39
C ALA A 210 8.27 9.13 1.60
N THR A 211 7.96 9.84 2.70
CA THR A 211 6.59 10.24 3.05
C THR A 211 6.03 11.27 2.06
N ILE A 212 6.83 12.27 1.69
CA ILE A 212 6.44 13.32 0.73
C ILE A 212 6.14 12.71 -0.63
N THR A 213 7.03 11.86 -1.12
CA THR A 213 6.86 11.18 -2.41
C THR A 213 5.60 10.33 -2.39
N MET A 214 5.42 9.48 -1.39
CA MET A 214 4.24 8.63 -1.22
C MET A 214 2.95 9.45 -1.18
N PHE A 215 2.89 10.51 -0.38
CA PHE A 215 1.71 11.37 -0.25
C PHE A 215 1.27 11.96 -1.59
N TRP A 216 2.19 12.53 -2.35
CA TRP A 216 1.85 13.17 -3.62
C TRP A 216 1.40 12.16 -4.68
N TYR A 217 2.01 10.97 -4.73
CA TYR A 217 1.59 9.92 -5.65
C TYR A 217 0.23 9.33 -5.27
N VAL A 218 -0.07 9.13 -3.98
CA VAL A 218 -1.39 8.68 -3.51
C VAL A 218 -2.45 9.74 -3.78
N THR A 219 -2.15 11.01 -3.55
CA THR A 219 -3.06 12.13 -3.84
C THR A 219 -3.33 12.23 -5.35
N SER A 220 -2.29 12.15 -6.19
CA SER A 220 -2.43 12.10 -7.65
C SER A 220 -3.32 10.93 -8.10
N PHE A 221 -3.10 9.75 -7.54
CA PHE A 221 -3.93 8.57 -7.83
C PHE A 221 -5.41 8.83 -7.49
N ASN A 222 -5.70 9.42 -6.35
CA ASN A 222 -7.07 9.74 -5.92
C ASN A 222 -7.74 10.81 -6.80
N ILE A 223 -6.99 11.82 -7.24
CA ILE A 223 -7.46 12.86 -8.16
C ILE A 223 -7.78 12.27 -9.54
N ARG A 224 -6.90 11.42 -10.07
CA ARG A 224 -7.05 10.79 -11.39
C ARG A 224 -8.22 9.81 -11.46
N ASN A 225 -8.55 9.16 -10.35
CA ASN A 225 -9.65 8.20 -10.27
C ASN A 225 -10.98 8.83 -9.79
N ASP A 226 -11.08 10.17 -9.75
CA ASP A 226 -12.27 10.89 -9.32
C ASP A 226 -12.72 10.62 -7.87
N PHE A 227 -11.82 10.14 -7.03
CA PHE A 227 -12.09 9.95 -5.60
C PHE A 227 -12.04 11.28 -4.85
N LEU A 228 -11.10 12.16 -5.24
CA LEU A 228 -11.05 13.57 -4.84
C LEU A 228 -11.60 14.43 -5.97
N ARG A 229 -12.59 15.29 -5.66
CA ARG A 229 -13.12 16.24 -6.63
C ARG A 229 -12.06 17.30 -6.93
N ALA A 230 -11.61 17.34 -8.17
CA ALA A 230 -10.61 18.29 -8.64
C ALA A 230 -11.02 18.84 -10.02
N PRO A 231 -10.70 20.09 -10.34
CA PRO A 231 -10.95 20.66 -11.66
C PRO A 231 -10.14 19.95 -12.73
N ARG A 232 -10.59 20.02 -13.99
CA ARG A 232 -9.99 19.28 -15.12
C ARG A 232 -8.51 19.60 -15.33
N TRP A 233 -8.12 20.88 -15.17
CA TRP A 233 -6.74 21.31 -15.32
C TRP A 233 -5.80 20.63 -14.31
N LEU A 234 -6.26 20.43 -13.06
CA LEU A 234 -5.50 19.76 -12.02
C LEU A 234 -5.34 18.26 -12.30
N LYS A 235 -6.37 17.63 -12.87
CA LYS A 235 -6.29 16.22 -13.30
C LYS A 235 -5.27 16.03 -14.43
N SER A 236 -5.26 16.93 -15.41
CA SER A 236 -4.29 16.92 -16.50
C SER A 236 -2.87 17.11 -15.96
N PHE A 237 -2.68 18.09 -15.09
CA PHE A 237 -1.38 18.36 -14.44
C PHE A 237 -0.86 17.14 -13.68
N PHE A 238 -1.65 16.52 -12.82
CA PHE A 238 -1.27 15.29 -12.11
C PHE A 238 -1.22 14.05 -13.01
N GLY A 239 -1.77 14.11 -14.22
CA GLY A 239 -1.63 13.07 -15.24
C GLY A 239 -0.22 13.00 -15.80
N GLU A 240 0.35 14.15 -16.15
CA GLU A 240 1.62 14.28 -16.86
C GLU A 240 2.80 14.60 -15.91
N PHE A 241 2.58 15.46 -14.93
CA PHE A 241 3.63 16.05 -14.09
C PHE A 241 3.57 15.60 -12.62
N THR A 242 3.06 14.40 -12.33
CA THR A 242 2.98 13.88 -10.95
C THR A 242 4.31 13.95 -10.21
N TRP A 243 5.43 13.66 -10.88
CA TRP A 243 6.77 13.63 -10.29
C TRP A 243 7.31 15.03 -9.93
N VAL A 244 6.84 16.08 -10.60
CA VAL A 244 7.31 17.46 -10.36
C VAL A 244 7.00 17.91 -8.96
N VAL A 245 5.80 17.59 -8.45
CA VAL A 245 5.33 18.07 -7.15
C VAL A 245 6.19 17.55 -5.98
N PRO A 246 6.45 16.24 -5.83
CA PRO A 246 7.32 15.76 -4.76
C PRO A 246 8.77 16.24 -4.93
N VAL A 247 9.29 16.37 -6.15
CA VAL A 247 10.62 16.91 -6.41
C VAL A 247 10.72 18.37 -5.98
N THR A 248 9.74 19.20 -6.35
CA THR A 248 9.68 20.61 -5.92
C THR A 248 9.56 20.73 -4.39
N HIS A 249 8.71 19.91 -3.76
CA HIS A 249 8.55 19.91 -2.31
C HIS A 249 9.87 19.55 -1.60
N CYS A 250 10.54 18.48 -2.03
CA CYS A 250 11.85 18.09 -1.50
C CYS A 250 12.92 19.16 -1.79
N GLY A 251 12.87 19.79 -2.97
CA GLY A 251 13.76 20.88 -3.37
C GLY A 251 13.63 22.10 -2.46
N ILE A 252 12.41 22.49 -2.11
CA ILE A 252 12.14 23.57 -1.13
C ILE A 252 12.78 23.23 0.22
N ILE A 253 12.62 22.00 0.70
CA ILE A 253 13.22 21.57 1.97
C ILE A 253 14.74 21.60 1.89
N ALA A 254 15.33 21.10 0.81
CA ALA A 254 16.77 21.15 0.60
C ALA A 254 17.27 22.60 0.57
N MET A 255 16.54 23.51 -0.09
CA MET A 255 16.88 24.93 -0.11
C MET A 255 16.81 25.54 1.28
N LEU A 256 15.80 25.20 2.10
CA LEU A 256 15.70 25.66 3.49
C LEU A 256 16.88 25.16 4.34
N ILE A 257 17.32 23.91 4.16
CA ILE A 257 18.48 23.34 4.82
C ILE A 257 19.73 24.10 4.43
N LEU A 258 19.94 24.32 3.13
CA LEU A 258 21.11 25.04 2.60
C LEU A 258 21.14 26.50 3.04
N THR A 259 20.02 27.20 3.04
CA THR A 259 19.95 28.61 3.50
C THR A 259 20.18 28.73 5.00
N ARG A 260 19.80 27.71 5.78
CA ARG A 260 19.94 27.72 7.25
C ARG A 260 21.38 27.48 7.69
N TRP A 261 22.07 26.54 7.09
CA TRP A 261 23.40 26.10 7.53
C TRP A 261 24.53 26.38 6.51
N GLY A 262 24.17 26.51 5.21
CA GLY A 262 25.14 26.87 4.16
C GLY A 262 26.39 26.02 4.14
N SER A 263 27.56 26.71 4.17
CA SER A 263 28.87 26.05 4.19
C SER A 263 29.17 25.26 5.47
N GLN A 264 28.45 25.54 6.57
CA GLN A 264 28.66 24.84 7.85
C GLN A 264 28.25 23.37 7.82
N LEU A 265 27.47 22.96 6.81
CA LEU A 265 27.11 21.54 6.58
C LEU A 265 28.35 20.69 6.22
N TRP A 266 29.39 21.31 5.65
CA TRP A 266 30.58 20.64 5.11
C TRP A 266 31.83 20.91 5.93
N ALA A 267 31.74 21.76 6.97
CA ALA A 267 32.86 22.13 7.83
C ALA A 267 33.16 21.11 8.92
#